data_3e4f8754b627d4434e0a8cfd4080b543
#
_entry.id   3e4f8754b627d4434e0a8cfd4080b543
#
_cell.length_a   1.000
_cell.length_b   1.000
_cell.length_c   1.000
_cell.angle_alpha   90.00
_cell.angle_beta   90.00
_cell.angle_gamma   90.00
#
_symmetry.space_group_name_H-M   'P 1'
#
loop_
_entity.id
_entity.type
_entity.pdbx_description
1 polymer ?
#
loop_
_entity_poly.entity_id
_entity_poly.type
_entity_poly.pdbx_seq_one_letter_code
_entity_poly.pdbx_strand_id
1 'polypeptide(L)'
;RRVKFAVISAFAILIGWGTLAKHFGFHAKVSASEIALRDSSDIRLLTYNVHFFRTFEQEDTELTIRKETMQLMDSISPDVICIQEYYTRQKGKNRMAKAFEREMGMPYYYFLPTAENDYEAYGLAIFSRYPIVASGYLPNHEHGVNRVIYADIDKGGRIFRVYNVHLRSIGFQKEDYEFIKSPAKTLEKDAASTKRIG
;
A
#
# COMPACT_ATOMS: atom_id res chain seq x y z
N ARG A 1 -27.51 8.26 -40.41
CA ARG A 1 -26.14 7.73 -40.40
C ARG A 1 -25.57 7.68 -38.98
N ARG A 2 -25.71 8.72 -38.14
CA ARG A 2 -25.21 8.78 -36.72
C ARG A 2 -25.87 7.74 -35.81
N VAL A 3 -27.16 7.45 -36.00
CA VAL A 3 -27.90 6.46 -35.15
C VAL A 3 -27.33 5.04 -35.33
N LYS A 4 -26.90 4.66 -36.53
CA LYS A 4 -26.32 3.34 -36.81
C LYS A 4 -25.03 3.11 -36.02
N PHE A 5 -24.17 4.12 -35.90
CA PHE A 5 -22.94 4.03 -35.11
C PHE A 5 -23.23 3.96 -33.62
N ALA A 6 -24.22 4.71 -33.12
CA ALA A 6 -24.65 4.65 -31.75
C ALA A 6 -25.16 3.25 -31.35
N VAL A 7 -25.94 2.60 -32.22
CA VAL A 7 -26.44 1.23 -32.03
C VAL A 7 -25.28 0.22 -32.02
N ILE A 8 -24.33 0.34 -32.93
CA ILE A 8 -23.14 -0.54 -32.99
C ILE A 8 -22.32 -0.38 -31.70
N SER A 9 -22.09 0.86 -31.25
CA SER A 9 -21.36 1.12 -29.99
C SER A 9 -22.07 0.56 -28.76
N ALA A 10 -23.39 0.74 -28.68
CA ALA A 10 -24.19 0.16 -27.59
C ALA A 10 -24.12 -1.36 -27.57
N PHE A 11 -24.17 -1.99 -28.74
CA PHE A 11 -24.07 -3.46 -28.85
C PHE A 11 -22.68 -3.97 -28.48
N ALA A 12 -21.61 -3.27 -28.86
CA ALA A 12 -20.24 -3.60 -28.43
C ALA A 12 -20.05 -3.48 -26.93
N ILE A 13 -20.64 -2.45 -26.29
CA ILE A 13 -20.63 -2.29 -24.83
C ILE A 13 -21.39 -3.44 -24.16
N LEU A 14 -22.54 -3.83 -24.69
CA LEU A 14 -23.33 -4.94 -24.14
C LEU A 14 -22.57 -6.28 -24.22
N ILE A 15 -21.90 -6.55 -25.33
CA ILE A 15 -21.06 -7.77 -25.46
C ILE A 15 -19.89 -7.75 -24.50
N GLY A 16 -19.25 -6.57 -24.33
CA GLY A 16 -18.12 -6.36 -23.42
C GLY A 16 -18.51 -6.21 -21.94
N TRP A 17 -19.82 -6.18 -21.62
CA TRP A 17 -20.31 -5.85 -20.28
C TRP A 17 -19.76 -6.77 -19.19
N GLY A 18 -19.66 -8.06 -19.44
CA GLY A 18 -19.10 -9.02 -18.48
C GLY A 18 -17.64 -8.75 -18.12
N THR A 19 -16.86 -8.23 -19.08
CA THR A 19 -15.47 -7.83 -18.85
C THR A 19 -15.41 -6.46 -18.17
N LEU A 20 -16.19 -5.49 -18.64
CA LEU A 20 -16.30 -4.16 -18.03
C LEU A 20 -16.73 -4.22 -16.56
N ALA A 21 -17.76 -5.01 -16.23
CA ALA A 21 -18.26 -5.15 -14.87
C ALA A 21 -17.23 -5.69 -13.88
N LYS A 22 -16.22 -6.44 -14.35
CA LYS A 22 -15.09 -6.90 -13.50
C LYS A 22 -14.09 -5.78 -13.18
N HIS A 23 -14.06 -4.71 -13.96
CA HIS A 23 -13.14 -3.58 -13.80
C HIS A 23 -13.78 -2.38 -13.09
N PHE A 24 -15.11 -2.31 -13.07
CA PHE A 24 -15.85 -1.27 -12.35
C PHE A 24 -16.52 -1.87 -11.13
N GLY A 25 -15.94 -1.60 -9.95
CA GLY A 25 -16.55 -1.95 -8.68
C GLY A 25 -17.68 -0.97 -8.35
N PHE A 26 -18.93 -1.33 -8.61
CA PHE A 26 -20.09 -0.64 -8.05
C PHE A 26 -20.29 -1.10 -6.61
N HIS A 27 -19.43 -0.60 -5.71
CA HIS A 27 -19.60 -0.87 -4.29
C HIS A 27 -20.61 0.12 -3.71
N ALA A 28 -21.65 -0.39 -3.06
CA ALA A 28 -22.46 0.44 -2.20
C ALA A 28 -21.55 1.11 -1.17
N LYS A 29 -21.72 2.41 -0.93
CA LYS A 29 -21.01 3.09 0.15
C LYS A 29 -21.40 2.40 1.45
N VAL A 30 -20.42 1.73 2.08
CA VAL A 30 -20.61 1.18 3.42
C VAL A 30 -20.94 2.35 4.34
N SER A 31 -22.08 2.31 5.00
CA SER A 31 -22.49 3.38 5.90
C SER A 31 -21.63 3.36 7.17
N ALA A 32 -21.46 4.52 7.80
CA ALA A 32 -20.75 4.60 9.09
C ALA A 32 -21.39 3.68 10.16
N SER A 33 -22.69 3.43 10.07
CA SER A 33 -23.41 2.50 10.95
C SER A 33 -23.03 1.03 10.70
N GLU A 34 -22.79 0.62 9.46
CA GLU A 34 -22.32 -0.74 9.13
C GLU A 34 -20.88 -0.96 9.59
N ILE A 35 -20.05 0.09 9.55
CA ILE A 35 -18.69 0.05 10.11
C ILE A 35 -18.75 -0.07 11.64
N ALA A 36 -19.77 0.47 12.29
CA ALA A 36 -19.94 0.43 13.74
C ALA A 36 -20.49 -0.93 14.25
N LEU A 37 -21.24 -1.66 13.43
CA LEU A 37 -21.75 -3.02 13.73
C LEU A 37 -20.64 -4.04 13.58
N ARG A 38 -19.71 -4.05 14.55
CA ARG A 38 -18.59 -4.95 14.56
C ARG A 38 -18.91 -6.18 15.41
N ASP A 39 -18.85 -7.38 14.81
CA ASP A 39 -18.81 -8.60 15.57
C ASP A 39 -17.47 -8.71 16.32
N SER A 40 -17.50 -9.28 17.52
CA SER A 40 -16.30 -9.57 18.32
C SER A 40 -15.30 -10.49 17.61
N SER A 41 -15.79 -11.29 16.66
CA SER A 41 -14.97 -12.18 15.82
C SER A 41 -14.27 -11.47 14.66
N ASP A 42 -14.73 -10.28 14.27
CA ASP A 42 -14.20 -9.53 13.14
C ASP A 42 -12.79 -8.99 13.43
N ILE A 43 -11.96 -8.95 12.40
CA ILE A 43 -10.63 -8.35 12.40
C ILE A 43 -10.64 -7.16 11.43
N ARG A 44 -10.34 -5.98 11.95
CA ARG A 44 -10.14 -4.80 11.11
C ARG A 44 -8.66 -4.66 10.78
N LEU A 45 -8.33 -4.86 9.52
CA LEU A 45 -6.99 -4.69 8.97
C LEU A 45 -6.90 -3.37 8.22
N LEU A 46 -5.89 -2.56 8.55
CA LEU A 46 -5.50 -1.38 7.80
C LEU A 46 -4.17 -1.66 7.09
N THR A 47 -4.05 -1.27 5.83
CA THR A 47 -2.77 -1.21 5.12
C THR A 47 -2.54 0.22 4.63
N TYR A 48 -1.33 0.74 4.85
CA TYR A 48 -1.02 2.13 4.52
C TYR A 48 0.47 2.31 4.22
N ASN A 49 0.77 2.90 3.05
CA ASN A 49 2.11 3.39 2.77
C ASN A 49 2.24 4.81 3.35
N VAL A 50 3.08 4.98 4.35
CA VAL A 50 3.21 6.24 5.11
C VAL A 50 4.25 7.20 4.54
N HIS A 51 4.96 6.81 3.48
CA HIS A 51 5.99 7.63 2.84
C HIS A 51 6.97 8.23 3.87
N PHE A 52 7.49 7.39 4.76
CA PHE A 52 8.43 7.76 5.84
C PHE A 52 7.89 8.82 6.83
N PHE A 53 6.59 9.08 6.85
CA PHE A 53 5.94 10.20 7.57
C PHE A 53 6.52 11.57 7.17
N ARG A 54 6.91 11.73 5.92
CA ARG A 54 7.49 12.97 5.39
C ARG A 54 6.64 13.54 4.27
N THR A 55 6.62 14.87 4.17
CA THR A 55 6.24 15.56 2.92
C THR A 55 7.48 16.11 2.24
N PHE A 56 7.37 16.39 0.95
CA PHE A 56 8.46 16.95 0.17
C PHE A 56 8.76 18.42 0.51
N GLU A 57 7.98 19.07 1.39
CA GLU A 57 7.95 20.53 1.46
C GLU A 57 8.61 21.18 2.67
N GLN A 58 8.77 20.58 3.87
CA GLN A 58 9.45 21.23 5.01
C GLN A 58 9.75 20.32 6.22
N GLU A 59 10.89 20.56 6.93
CA GLU A 59 11.34 19.79 8.11
C GLU A 59 10.44 19.93 9.35
N ASP A 60 9.82 21.08 9.58
CA ASP A 60 8.93 21.32 10.73
C ASP A 60 7.60 20.57 10.65
N THR A 61 7.30 19.99 9.49
CA THR A 61 6.06 19.30 9.20
C THR A 61 6.08 17.80 9.61
N GLU A 62 7.25 17.20 9.88
CA GLU A 62 7.38 15.77 10.19
C GLU A 62 6.52 15.35 11.39
N LEU A 63 6.58 16.09 12.50
CA LEU A 63 5.82 15.79 13.71
C LEU A 63 4.31 15.97 13.51
N THR A 64 3.92 16.98 12.75
CA THR A 64 2.52 17.28 12.44
C THR A 64 1.92 16.19 11.57
N ILE A 65 2.59 15.84 10.46
CA ILE A 65 2.15 14.79 9.54
C ILE A 65 2.06 13.44 10.24
N ARG A 66 3.06 13.12 11.04
CA ARG A 66 3.04 11.90 11.85
C ARG A 66 1.82 11.85 12.76
N LYS A 67 1.52 12.94 13.46
CA LYS A 67 0.37 13.04 14.36
C LYS A 67 -0.95 12.90 13.59
N GLU A 68 -1.10 13.63 12.49
CA GLU A 68 -2.29 13.56 11.64
C GLU A 68 -2.49 12.16 11.05
N THR A 69 -1.41 11.53 10.56
CA THR A 69 -1.44 10.17 10.03
C THR A 69 -1.85 9.17 11.11
N MET A 70 -1.31 9.29 12.32
CA MET A 70 -1.70 8.42 13.44
C MET A 70 -3.15 8.65 13.86
N GLN A 71 -3.61 9.90 13.91
CA GLN A 71 -5.02 10.22 14.20
C GLN A 71 -5.97 9.64 13.15
N LEU A 72 -5.60 9.73 11.87
CA LEU A 72 -6.36 9.12 10.78
C LEU A 72 -6.44 7.59 10.96
N MET A 73 -5.31 6.93 11.23
CA MET A 73 -5.28 5.49 11.46
C MET A 73 -6.14 5.10 12.67
N ASP A 74 -6.04 5.85 13.78
CA ASP A 74 -6.78 5.56 15.00
C ASP A 74 -8.30 5.75 14.81
N SER A 75 -8.71 6.74 14.00
CA SER A 75 -10.13 6.98 13.68
C SER A 75 -10.82 5.77 13.04
N ILE A 76 -10.05 4.90 12.37
CA ILE A 76 -10.52 3.64 11.78
C ILE A 76 -10.63 2.54 12.83
N SER A 77 -9.98 2.70 14.00
CA SER A 77 -9.91 1.73 15.08
C SER A 77 -9.47 0.33 14.60
N PRO A 78 -8.32 0.20 13.92
CA PRO A 78 -7.86 -1.07 13.38
C PRO A 78 -7.38 -2.01 14.50
N ASP A 79 -7.46 -3.32 14.24
CA ASP A 79 -6.86 -4.35 15.10
C ASP A 79 -5.42 -4.63 14.72
N VAL A 80 -5.15 -4.53 13.41
CA VAL A 80 -3.84 -4.76 12.80
C VAL A 80 -3.57 -3.69 11.75
N ILE A 81 -2.34 -3.19 11.71
CA ILE A 81 -1.88 -2.22 10.72
C ILE A 81 -0.65 -2.76 10.02
N CYS A 82 -0.72 -2.85 8.69
CA CYS A 82 0.41 -3.12 7.80
C CYS A 82 0.93 -1.80 7.25
N ILE A 83 2.17 -1.45 7.57
CA ILE A 83 2.79 -0.19 7.15
C ILE A 83 3.92 -0.46 6.16
N GLN A 84 3.88 0.19 5.02
CA GLN A 84 4.97 0.28 4.06
C GLN A 84 5.67 1.62 4.20
N GLU A 85 6.96 1.66 3.87
CA GLU A 85 7.82 2.83 4.04
C GLU A 85 7.78 3.38 5.48
N TYR A 86 7.73 2.46 6.45
CA TYR A 86 7.77 2.79 7.86
C TYR A 86 9.14 3.38 8.22
N TYR A 87 9.12 4.46 9.00
CA TYR A 87 10.29 5.11 9.55
C TYR A 87 10.25 5.14 11.06
N THR A 88 11.38 4.93 11.71
CA THR A 88 11.52 5.08 13.15
C THR A 88 12.92 5.54 13.54
N ARG A 89 13.02 6.33 14.62
CA ARG A 89 14.29 6.59 15.27
C ARG A 89 14.69 5.41 16.14
N GLN A 90 15.97 5.03 16.11
CA GLN A 90 16.51 3.92 16.87
C GLN A 90 16.60 4.25 18.38
N LYS A 91 16.85 5.52 18.73
CA LYS A 91 17.07 6.00 20.12
C LYS A 91 16.13 7.15 20.47
N GLY A 92 15.83 7.31 21.76
CA GLY A 92 15.09 8.44 22.30
C GLY A 92 13.60 8.24 22.47
N LYS A 93 12.89 9.35 22.81
CA LYS A 93 11.45 9.36 23.11
C LYS A 93 10.57 9.23 21.85
N ASN A 94 11.14 9.45 20.68
CA ASN A 94 10.43 9.50 19.40
C ASN A 94 10.45 8.15 18.66
N ARG A 95 10.59 7.03 19.38
CA ARG A 95 10.44 5.69 18.77
C ARG A 95 8.98 5.48 18.40
N MET A 96 8.75 5.23 17.12
CA MET A 96 7.39 5.06 16.58
C MET A 96 6.63 3.90 17.23
N ALA A 97 7.31 2.79 17.55
CA ALA A 97 6.68 1.65 18.23
C ALA A 97 6.04 2.05 19.55
N LYS A 98 6.70 2.91 20.36
CA LYS A 98 6.12 3.43 21.60
C LYS A 98 4.92 4.35 21.37
N ALA A 99 4.90 5.07 20.26
CA ALA A 99 3.75 5.90 19.91
C ALA A 99 2.54 5.02 19.55
N PHE A 100 2.73 3.97 18.75
CA PHE A 100 1.66 3.00 18.43
C PHE A 100 1.12 2.30 19.67
N GLU A 101 2.01 1.88 20.58
CA GLU A 101 1.60 1.30 21.86
C GLU A 101 0.75 2.27 22.70
N ARG A 102 1.23 3.49 22.91
CA ARG A 102 0.61 4.46 23.83
C ARG A 102 -0.63 5.12 23.26
N GLU A 103 -0.59 5.50 21.97
CA GLU A 103 -1.61 6.32 21.33
C GLU A 103 -2.70 5.49 20.65
N MET A 104 -2.37 4.27 20.19
CA MET A 104 -3.29 3.40 19.48
C MET A 104 -3.57 2.05 20.17
N GLY A 105 -2.94 1.79 21.34
CA GLY A 105 -3.11 0.54 22.06
C GLY A 105 -2.61 -0.67 21.29
N MET A 106 -1.51 -0.53 20.55
CA MET A 106 -0.90 -1.59 19.72
C MET A 106 0.50 -1.96 20.27
N PRO A 107 0.59 -2.78 21.34
CA PRO A 107 1.86 -3.10 21.98
C PRO A 107 2.68 -4.14 21.19
N TYR A 108 2.05 -4.91 20.31
CA TYR A 108 2.72 -5.96 19.56
C TYR A 108 3.07 -5.47 18.17
N TYR A 109 4.32 -5.71 17.75
CA TYR A 109 4.74 -5.35 16.39
C TYR A 109 5.87 -6.25 15.90
N TYR A 110 5.95 -6.37 14.58
CA TYR A 110 7.10 -6.90 13.87
C TYR A 110 7.59 -5.87 12.86
N PHE A 111 8.87 -5.58 12.87
CA PHE A 111 9.52 -4.61 11.98
C PHE A 111 10.72 -5.26 11.29
N LEU A 112 10.75 -5.19 9.97
CA LEU A 112 11.89 -5.58 9.14
C LEU A 112 12.51 -4.32 8.53
N PRO A 113 13.70 -3.89 8.96
CA PRO A 113 14.39 -2.79 8.30
C PRO A 113 14.87 -3.20 6.91
N THR A 114 14.71 -2.32 5.93
CA THR A 114 15.29 -2.41 4.60
C THR A 114 16.56 -1.56 4.49
N ALA A 115 16.63 -0.51 5.30
CA ALA A 115 17.80 0.32 5.51
C ALA A 115 17.81 0.82 6.95
N GLU A 116 18.98 0.81 7.59
CA GLU A 116 19.17 1.30 8.95
C GLU A 116 20.57 1.85 9.18
N ASN A 117 20.69 2.74 10.16
CA ASN A 117 21.94 3.25 10.72
C ASN A 117 21.79 3.42 12.23
N ASP A 118 22.79 3.96 12.93
CA ASP A 118 22.79 4.11 14.40
C ASP A 118 21.65 4.99 14.95
N TYR A 119 20.99 5.77 14.09
CA TYR A 119 20.00 6.79 14.49
C TYR A 119 18.60 6.45 14.03
N GLU A 120 18.44 5.87 12.86
CA GLU A 120 17.15 5.68 12.20
C GLU A 120 17.10 4.38 11.39
N ALA A 121 15.88 3.89 11.18
CA ALA A 121 15.61 2.71 10.38
C ALA A 121 14.34 2.89 9.54
N TYR A 122 14.36 2.31 8.35
CA TYR A 122 13.29 2.34 7.35
C TYR A 122 12.92 0.93 6.95
N GLY A 123 11.65 0.66 6.72
CA GLY A 123 11.26 -0.68 6.29
C GLY A 123 9.76 -0.94 6.28
N LEU A 124 9.40 -2.19 6.56
CA LEU A 124 8.03 -2.65 6.69
C LEU A 124 7.73 -2.99 8.14
N ALA A 125 6.52 -2.61 8.60
CA ALA A 125 6.08 -2.95 9.95
C ALA A 125 4.65 -3.53 9.93
N ILE A 126 4.38 -4.43 10.87
CA ILE A 126 3.04 -4.89 11.22
C ILE A 126 2.85 -4.57 12.70
N PHE A 127 1.80 -3.79 13.02
CA PHE A 127 1.37 -3.51 14.39
C PHE A 127 0.08 -4.23 14.69
N SER A 128 -0.09 -4.68 15.94
CA SER A 128 -1.28 -5.43 16.37
C SER A 128 -1.70 -5.08 17.79
N ARG A 129 -3.01 -5.04 18.03
CA ARG A 129 -3.61 -5.03 19.37
C ARG A 129 -3.49 -6.39 20.07
N TYR A 130 -3.37 -7.47 19.27
CA TYR A 130 -3.30 -8.85 19.75
C TYR A 130 -1.88 -9.40 19.69
N PRO A 131 -1.56 -10.40 20.52
CA PRO A 131 -0.23 -11.02 20.51
C PRO A 131 0.19 -11.52 19.12
N ILE A 132 1.43 -11.21 18.75
CA ILE A 132 2.10 -11.82 17.61
C ILE A 132 2.85 -13.05 18.13
N VAL A 133 2.41 -14.23 17.70
CA VAL A 133 2.96 -15.53 18.19
C VAL A 133 4.08 -16.04 17.29
N ALA A 134 4.11 -15.64 16.01
CA ALA A 134 5.21 -15.86 15.09
C ALA A 134 5.30 -14.74 14.07
N SER A 135 6.48 -14.48 13.54
CA SER A 135 6.71 -13.48 12.51
C SER A 135 7.95 -13.81 11.69
N GLY A 136 8.04 -13.25 10.49
CA GLY A 136 9.17 -13.45 9.62
C GLY A 136 9.02 -12.71 8.30
N TYR A 137 9.91 -13.03 7.36
CA TYR A 137 9.88 -12.48 6.01
C TYR A 137 10.04 -13.57 4.96
N LEU A 138 9.55 -13.31 3.76
CA LEU A 138 9.80 -14.18 2.61
C LEU A 138 11.10 -13.73 1.93
N PRO A 139 12.08 -14.63 1.77
CA PRO A 139 13.31 -14.30 1.06
C PRO A 139 12.98 -13.95 -0.39
N ASN A 140 13.50 -12.82 -0.85
CA ASN A 140 13.42 -12.44 -2.25
C ASN A 140 14.74 -12.82 -2.94
N HIS A 141 14.66 -13.60 -4.02
CA HIS A 141 15.82 -14.06 -4.78
C HIS A 141 16.45 -12.97 -5.66
N GLU A 142 15.73 -11.88 -5.89
CA GLU A 142 16.24 -10.74 -6.64
C GLU A 142 16.76 -9.65 -5.69
N HIS A 143 17.88 -9.03 -6.05
CA HIS A 143 18.41 -7.85 -5.37
C HIS A 143 17.47 -6.64 -5.55
N GLY A 144 16.24 -6.76 -5.05
CA GLY A 144 15.19 -5.78 -5.24
C GLY A 144 14.62 -5.24 -3.94
N VAL A 145 13.99 -4.09 -4.03
CA VAL A 145 13.27 -3.43 -2.94
C VAL A 145 11.93 -4.10 -2.59
N ASN A 146 11.50 -5.11 -3.36
CA ASN A 146 10.33 -5.90 -3.01
C ASN A 146 10.56 -6.63 -1.70
N ARG A 147 9.67 -6.43 -0.74
CA ARG A 147 9.74 -7.08 0.57
C ARG A 147 8.36 -7.59 0.96
N VAL A 148 8.35 -8.76 1.57
CA VAL A 148 7.15 -9.36 2.15
C VAL A 148 7.49 -9.80 3.57
N ILE A 149 6.73 -9.30 4.53
CA ILE A 149 6.79 -9.75 5.91
C ILE A 149 5.46 -10.36 6.31
N TYR A 150 5.48 -11.21 7.33
CA TYR A 150 4.26 -11.78 7.90
C TYR A 150 4.27 -11.77 9.41
N ALA A 151 3.09 -11.82 10.00
CA ALA A 151 2.88 -12.03 11.41
C ALA A 151 1.70 -12.98 11.62
N ASP A 152 1.88 -13.95 12.51
CA ASP A 152 0.81 -14.81 13.03
C ASP A 152 0.29 -14.17 14.31
N ILE A 153 -0.98 -13.83 14.31
CA ILE A 153 -1.64 -13.05 15.35
C ILE A 153 -2.68 -13.92 16.03
N ASP A 154 -2.62 -13.97 17.37
CA ASP A 154 -3.58 -14.71 18.19
C ASP A 154 -4.67 -13.77 18.72
N LYS A 155 -5.90 -13.94 18.26
CA LYS A 155 -7.08 -13.28 18.83
C LYS A 155 -7.91 -14.31 19.61
N GLY A 156 -7.63 -14.40 20.89
CA GLY A 156 -8.40 -15.24 21.80
C GLY A 156 -8.34 -16.74 21.48
N GLY A 157 -7.18 -17.26 21.10
CA GLY A 157 -6.94 -18.65 20.72
C GLY A 157 -7.16 -18.95 19.24
N ARG A 158 -7.58 -17.95 18.44
CA ARG A 158 -7.70 -18.05 16.99
C ARG A 158 -6.52 -17.38 16.31
N ILE A 159 -5.65 -18.19 15.72
CA ILE A 159 -4.45 -17.68 15.02
C ILE A 159 -4.79 -17.44 13.55
N PHE A 160 -4.39 -16.26 13.04
CA PHE A 160 -4.46 -15.93 11.61
C PHE A 160 -3.16 -15.24 11.18
N ARG A 161 -2.77 -15.46 9.92
CA ARG A 161 -1.57 -14.88 9.34
C ARG A 161 -1.90 -13.65 8.50
N VAL A 162 -1.17 -12.57 8.75
CA VAL A 162 -1.22 -11.34 7.97
C VAL A 162 0.09 -11.17 7.22
N TYR A 163 0.01 -10.85 5.93
CA TYR A 163 1.15 -10.48 5.10
C TYR A 163 1.14 -8.99 4.81
N ASN A 164 2.28 -8.34 5.00
CA ASN A 164 2.52 -6.97 4.54
C ASN A 164 3.49 -7.01 3.36
N VAL A 165 3.06 -6.50 2.21
CA VAL A 165 3.79 -6.55 0.94
C VAL A 165 4.12 -5.14 0.49
N HIS A 166 5.39 -4.88 0.18
CA HIS A 166 5.83 -3.67 -0.48
C HIS A 166 6.47 -4.02 -1.82
N LEU A 167 5.82 -3.63 -2.88
CA LEU A 167 6.31 -3.83 -4.24
C LEU A 167 7.07 -2.58 -4.69
N ARG A 168 8.16 -2.80 -5.41
CA ARG A 168 8.90 -1.72 -6.06
C ARG A 168 7.97 -0.93 -6.98
N SER A 169 8.04 0.39 -6.89
CA SER A 169 7.40 1.25 -7.89
C SER A 169 7.96 0.92 -9.28
N ILE A 170 7.09 0.88 -10.26
CA ILE A 170 7.50 0.79 -11.67
C ILE A 170 8.22 2.11 -11.97
N GLY A 171 9.56 2.09 -11.93
CA GLY A 171 10.37 3.27 -12.23
C GLY A 171 10.32 3.55 -13.73
N PHE A 172 9.25 4.23 -14.18
CA PHE A 172 9.16 4.71 -15.55
C PHE A 172 10.37 5.62 -15.85
N GLN A 173 11.08 5.29 -16.90
CA GLN A 173 12.12 6.14 -17.45
C GLN A 173 11.48 7.23 -18.32
N LYS A 174 12.24 8.24 -18.68
CA LYS A 174 11.72 9.35 -19.49
C LYS A 174 11.13 8.86 -20.82
N GLU A 175 11.75 7.83 -21.39
CA GLU A 175 11.35 7.16 -22.62
C GLU A 175 9.99 6.48 -22.48
N ASP A 176 9.69 5.88 -21.33
CA ASP A 176 8.39 5.24 -21.05
C ASP A 176 7.27 6.30 -21.01
N TYR A 177 7.54 7.47 -20.41
CA TYR A 177 6.59 8.59 -20.42
C TYR A 177 6.35 9.16 -21.82
N GLU A 178 7.39 9.23 -22.67
CA GLU A 178 7.26 9.65 -24.05
C GLU A 178 6.44 8.65 -24.86
N PHE A 179 6.66 7.35 -24.66
CA PHE A 179 5.86 6.28 -25.27
C PHE A 179 4.38 6.38 -24.86
N ILE A 180 4.08 6.55 -23.57
CA ILE A 180 2.71 6.67 -23.06
C ILE A 180 2.00 7.91 -23.66
N LYS A 181 2.72 9.04 -23.79
CA LYS A 181 2.17 10.29 -24.34
C LYS A 181 1.96 10.25 -25.85
N SER A 182 2.76 9.50 -26.56
CA SER A 182 2.74 9.49 -28.04
C SER A 182 3.18 8.14 -28.59
N PRO A 183 2.40 7.06 -28.38
CA PRO A 183 2.79 5.69 -28.77
C PRO A 183 3.13 5.55 -30.26
N ALA A 184 2.36 6.22 -31.14
CA ALA A 184 2.55 6.16 -32.59
C ALA A 184 3.90 6.73 -33.04
N LYS A 185 4.35 7.85 -32.44
CA LYS A 185 5.64 8.49 -32.80
C LYS A 185 6.84 7.67 -32.37
N THR A 186 6.73 6.95 -31.27
CA THR A 186 7.81 6.08 -30.75
C THR A 186 7.98 4.86 -31.61
N LEU A 187 6.88 4.22 -32.05
CA LEU A 187 6.91 3.07 -32.95
C LEU A 187 7.46 3.43 -34.34
N GLU A 188 7.17 4.64 -34.87
CA GLU A 188 7.75 5.12 -36.13
C GLU A 188 9.28 5.36 -36.02
N LYS A 189 9.74 5.87 -34.88
CA LYS A 189 11.17 6.12 -34.64
C LYS A 189 11.97 4.83 -34.55
N ASP A 190 11.42 3.81 -33.88
CA ASP A 190 12.05 2.48 -33.77
C ASP A 190 12.07 1.75 -35.13
N ALA A 191 10.96 1.84 -35.89
CA ALA A 191 10.92 1.30 -37.24
C ALA A 191 11.93 1.98 -38.19
N ALA A 192 12.16 3.29 -38.04
CA ALA A 192 13.12 4.04 -38.84
C ALA A 192 14.58 3.72 -38.41
N SER A 193 14.83 3.41 -37.13
CA SER A 193 16.16 3.01 -36.62
C SER A 193 16.55 1.62 -37.12
N THR A 194 15.59 0.69 -37.14
CA THR A 194 15.81 -0.69 -37.65
C THR A 194 16.12 -0.74 -39.13
N LYS A 195 15.58 0.21 -39.93
CA LYS A 195 15.90 0.32 -41.36
C LYS A 195 17.28 0.89 -41.69
N ARG A 196 18.01 1.46 -40.71
CA ARG A 196 19.35 2.02 -40.92
C ARG A 196 20.49 1.04 -40.60
N ILE A 197 20.16 -0.15 -40.12
CA ILE A 197 21.13 -1.19 -39.71
C ILE A 197 21.10 -2.40 -40.66
N GLY A 198 20.30 -2.33 -41.76
CA GLY A 198 20.21 -3.35 -42.81
C GLY A 198 20.97 -2.95 -44.07
#